data_4bae15a368186a36afc1d8eb5f37b957
#
_entry.id   4bae15a368186a36afc1d8eb5f37b957
#
_cell.length_a   1.000
_cell.length_b   1.000
_cell.length_c   1.000
_cell.angle_alpha   90.00
_cell.angle_beta   90.00
_cell.angle_gamma   90.00
#
_symmetry.space_group_name_H-M   'P 1'
#
loop_
_entity.id
_entity.type
_entity.pdbx_description
1 polymer ?
#
loop_
_entity_poly.entity_id
_entity_poly.type
_entity_poly.pdbx_seq_one_letter_code
_entity_poly.pdbx_strand_id
1 'polypeptide(L)'
;MKGGIRLSATGYIQVHAYTSYAQIPLKDVAVTITDVSGAAIAMRLTNRSGMLDAPINISVPDLSASQSPNTGEIPFSVVNLYAKLPNFEEIDIKNLQIFANTVTMQNLEMIPFSELPEKWNKAEVFQTPPQSL
;
A
#
# COMPACT_ATOMS: atom_id res chain seq x y z
N MET A 1 12.35 -30.17 -12.59
CA MET A 1 12.21 -29.70 -12.28
C MET A 1 11.81 -29.42 -12.29
N LYS A 2 12.01 -29.04 -12.33
CA LYS A 2 11.85 -28.41 -12.17
C LYS A 2 11.44 -27.75 -12.04
N GLY A 3 11.31 -27.61 -12.29
CA GLY A 3 11.06 -26.83 -12.07
C GLY A 3 10.87 -26.36 -11.70
N GLY A 4 10.57 -26.36 -11.61
CA GLY A 4 10.13 -25.74 -11.05
C GLY A 4 10.42 -25.05 -10.28
N ILE A 5 10.79 -24.91 -10.25
CA ILE A 5 11.28 -24.29 -9.48
C ILE A 5 11.15 -23.04 -9.66
N ARG A 6 10.62 -22.47 -9.22
CA ARG A 6 10.52 -21.37 -9.32
C ARG A 6 11.28 -20.77 -8.62
N LEU A 7 11.97 -20.16 -8.97
CA LEU A 7 12.78 -19.36 -8.22
C LEU A 7 12.01 -18.18 -7.84
N SER A 8 11.90 -17.96 -6.58
CA SER A 8 11.20 -16.78 -6.09
C SER A 8 12.01 -16.15 -4.99
N ALA A 9 11.80 -14.90 -4.81
CA ALA A 9 12.48 -14.13 -3.78
C ALA A 9 11.44 -13.38 -2.99
N THR A 10 11.86 -12.58 -2.04
CA THR A 10 10.96 -11.83 -1.18
C THR A 10 11.26 -10.36 -1.28
N GLY A 11 10.24 -9.59 -1.53
CA GLY A 11 10.30 -8.16 -1.37
C GLY A 11 9.48 -7.78 -0.15
N TYR A 12 9.50 -6.53 0.23
CA TYR A 12 8.89 -6.10 1.48
C TYR A 12 8.18 -4.78 1.32
N ILE A 13 7.09 -4.61 2.06
CA ILE A 13 6.39 -3.32 2.11
C ILE A 13 6.38 -2.86 3.55
N GLN A 14 6.80 -1.63 3.76
CA GLN A 14 6.66 -0.97 5.05
C GLN A 14 5.90 0.32 4.81
N VAL A 15 5.14 0.78 5.77
CA VAL A 15 4.39 2.01 5.63
C VAL A 15 4.78 2.99 6.72
N HIS A 16 4.49 4.26 6.49
CA HIS A 16 4.62 5.27 7.52
C HIS A 16 3.37 6.13 7.41
N ALA A 17 2.47 5.97 8.36
CA ALA A 17 1.19 6.66 8.37
C ALA A 17 1.24 7.83 9.34
N TYR A 18 0.78 8.98 8.89
CA TYR A 18 0.82 10.18 9.72
C TYR A 18 -0.29 11.13 9.27
N THR A 19 -0.61 12.09 10.14
CA THR A 19 -1.66 13.04 9.79
C THR A 19 -1.14 14.03 8.76
N SER A 20 -2.02 14.50 7.90
CA SER A 20 -1.65 15.51 6.93
C SER A 20 -1.30 16.80 7.63
N TYR A 21 -1.86 17.03 8.80
CA TYR A 21 -1.57 18.23 9.54
C TYR A 21 -0.61 17.86 10.66
N ALA A 22 0.48 18.51 10.75
CA ALA A 22 1.49 18.32 11.80
C ALA A 22 2.22 16.99 11.71
N GLN A 23 1.87 16.14 10.77
CA GLN A 23 2.58 14.89 10.52
C GLN A 23 2.76 14.03 11.76
N ILE A 24 1.71 13.92 12.55
CA ILE A 24 1.74 13.10 13.75
C ILE A 24 1.56 11.64 13.37
N PRO A 25 2.43 10.74 13.83
CA PRO A 25 2.28 9.32 13.49
C PRO A 25 0.96 8.75 13.97
N LEU A 26 0.39 7.85 13.18
CA LEU A 26 -0.92 7.31 13.48
C LEU A 26 -0.86 5.82 13.74
N LYS A 27 -1.39 5.43 14.90
CA LYS A 27 -1.50 4.05 15.29
C LYS A 27 -2.84 3.49 14.79
N ASP A 28 -2.86 2.20 14.58
CA ASP A 28 -4.09 1.46 14.25
C ASP A 28 -4.66 1.76 12.87
N VAL A 29 -3.86 2.26 11.96
CA VAL A 29 -4.28 2.36 10.58
C VAL A 29 -4.29 0.95 10.02
N ALA A 30 -5.42 0.52 9.48
CA ALA A 30 -5.53 -0.81 8.90
C ALA A 30 -4.99 -0.77 7.49
N VAL A 31 -3.90 -1.48 7.27
CA VAL A 31 -3.24 -1.53 5.97
C VAL A 31 -3.49 -2.90 5.38
N THR A 32 -4.15 -2.94 4.24
CA THR A 32 -4.48 -4.19 3.56
C THR A 32 -3.74 -4.22 2.24
N ILE A 33 -3.07 -5.33 1.98
CA ILE A 33 -2.38 -5.54 0.73
C ILE A 33 -3.13 -6.61 -0.04
N THR A 34 -3.41 -6.36 -1.30
CA THR A 34 -4.08 -7.35 -2.15
C THR A 34 -3.27 -7.53 -3.42
N ASP A 35 -3.52 -8.61 -4.11
CA ASP A 35 -2.95 -8.76 -5.44
C ASP A 35 -3.85 -7.99 -6.42
N VAL A 36 -3.50 -7.99 -7.69
CA VAL A 36 -4.24 -7.20 -8.66
C VAL A 36 -5.66 -7.71 -8.89
N SER A 37 -5.94 -8.93 -8.50
CA SER A 37 -7.29 -9.45 -8.64
C SER A 37 -8.16 -9.07 -7.44
N GLY A 38 -7.58 -8.51 -6.42
CA GLY A 38 -8.32 -8.13 -5.22
C GLY A 38 -8.23 -9.14 -4.10
N ALA A 39 -7.49 -10.23 -4.30
CA ALA A 39 -7.36 -11.23 -3.24
C ALA A 39 -6.43 -10.72 -2.17
N ALA A 40 -6.82 -10.85 -0.92
CA ALA A 40 -6.03 -10.32 0.19
C ALA A 40 -4.74 -11.11 0.37
N ILE A 41 -3.65 -10.40 0.53
CA ILE A 41 -2.37 -10.99 0.84
C ILE A 41 -2.09 -10.84 2.32
N ALA A 42 -2.35 -9.68 2.88
CA ALA A 42 -2.06 -9.44 4.30
C ALA A 42 -2.84 -8.22 4.78
N MET A 43 -3.06 -8.16 6.07
CA MET A 43 -3.64 -6.98 6.69
C MET A 43 -2.91 -6.75 8.00
N ARG A 44 -2.49 -5.55 8.26
CA ARG A 44 -1.75 -5.20 9.47
C ARG A 44 -2.19 -3.85 9.98
N LEU A 45 -1.95 -3.62 11.25
CA LEU A 45 -2.26 -2.32 11.87
C LEU A 45 -0.94 -1.62 12.18
N THR A 46 -0.93 -0.30 12.00
CA THR A 46 0.28 0.45 12.34
C THR A 46 0.42 0.58 13.86
N ASN A 47 1.64 0.76 14.29
CA ASN A 47 1.96 0.92 15.71
C ASN A 47 2.03 2.42 16.05
N ARG A 48 2.51 2.74 17.24
CA ARG A 48 2.55 4.12 17.69
C ARG A 48 3.42 5.00 16.83
N SER A 49 4.37 4.43 16.13
CA SER A 49 5.22 5.21 15.26
C SER A 49 4.62 5.36 13.87
N GLY A 50 3.41 4.85 13.67
CA GLY A 50 2.78 4.90 12.35
C GLY A 50 3.33 3.89 11.39
N MET A 51 4.08 2.91 11.88
CA MET A 51 4.72 1.92 11.02
C MET A 51 4.22 0.54 11.37
N LEU A 52 4.48 -0.42 10.53
CA LEU A 52 4.19 -1.81 10.85
C LEU A 52 5.31 -2.33 11.72
N ASP A 53 4.99 -3.24 12.64
CA ASP A 53 6.01 -3.80 13.51
C ASP A 53 7.08 -4.52 12.70
N ALA A 54 6.69 -5.09 11.59
CA ALA A 54 7.62 -5.69 10.66
C ALA A 54 7.09 -5.48 9.26
N PRO A 55 7.97 -5.34 8.27
CA PRO A 55 7.49 -5.19 6.90
C PRO A 55 6.71 -6.43 6.45
N ILE A 56 5.81 -6.23 5.51
CA ILE A 56 5.02 -7.33 4.96
C ILE A 56 5.83 -7.98 3.86
N ASN A 57 5.94 -9.29 3.90
CA ASN A 57 6.68 -10.06 2.90
C ASN A 57 5.81 -10.27 1.66
N ILE A 58 6.38 -10.00 0.50
CA ILE A 58 5.69 -10.20 -0.77
C ILE A 58 6.53 -11.12 -1.63
N SER A 59 5.92 -12.13 -2.20
CA SER A 59 6.62 -13.04 -3.07
C SER A 59 6.90 -12.35 -4.41
N VAL A 60 8.11 -12.37 -4.85
CA VAL A 60 8.55 -11.67 -6.05
C VAL A 60 9.36 -12.64 -6.91
N PRO A 61 9.27 -12.56 -8.23
CA PRO A 61 10.12 -13.40 -9.06
C PRO A 61 11.59 -13.11 -8.79
N ASP A 62 12.39 -14.16 -8.74
CA ASP A 62 13.79 -14.00 -8.56
C ASP A 62 14.39 -13.49 -9.84
N LEU A 63 15.47 -12.71 -9.73
CA LEU A 63 16.15 -12.22 -10.90
C LEU A 63 16.58 -13.35 -11.77
N SER A 64 17.01 -14.45 -11.19
CA SER A 64 17.47 -15.54 -12.00
C SER A 64 16.33 -16.28 -12.69
N ALA A 65 15.11 -16.08 -12.24
CA ALA A 65 14.01 -16.70 -12.93
C ALA A 65 13.60 -15.92 -14.16
N SER A 66 14.08 -14.75 -14.29
CA SER A 66 13.71 -13.94 -15.34
C SER A 66 14.58 -14.14 -16.45
N GLN A 67 15.11 -14.87 -16.91
CA GLN A 67 15.95 -15.09 -17.79
C GLN A 67 15.94 -14.49 -19.04
N SER A 68 15.46 -13.45 -19.32
CA SER A 68 15.52 -12.82 -20.54
C SER A 68 16.64 -11.93 -20.63
N PRO A 69 17.71 -12.33 -21.06
CA PRO A 69 18.90 -11.52 -21.01
C PRO A 69 18.78 -10.29 -21.86
N ASN A 70 17.84 -10.24 -22.76
CA ASN A 70 17.77 -9.10 -23.62
C ASN A 70 16.92 -8.01 -23.13
N THR A 71 16.14 -8.21 -22.09
CA THR A 71 15.23 -7.18 -21.69
C THR A 71 15.86 -6.20 -20.76
N GLY A 72 16.77 -6.63 -19.97
CA GLY A 72 17.33 -5.76 -18.95
C GLY A 72 16.37 -5.40 -17.87
N GLU A 73 15.22 -6.03 -17.80
CA GLU A 73 14.22 -5.65 -16.82
C GLU A 73 14.43 -6.38 -15.51
N ILE A 74 14.15 -5.70 -14.43
CA ILE A 74 14.20 -6.30 -13.10
C ILE A 74 12.82 -6.82 -12.77
N PRO A 75 12.69 -8.09 -12.42
CA PRO A 75 11.37 -8.63 -12.11
C PRO A 75 10.77 -8.01 -10.86
N PHE A 76 9.48 -7.92 -10.85
CA PHE A 76 8.78 -7.36 -9.70
C PHE A 76 7.38 -7.97 -9.62
N SER A 77 6.78 -7.82 -8.46
CA SER A 77 5.37 -8.15 -8.27
C SER A 77 4.59 -6.86 -8.13
N VAL A 78 3.31 -6.89 -8.45
CA VAL A 78 2.45 -5.72 -8.35
C VAL A 78 1.36 -6.02 -7.35
N VAL A 79 1.15 -5.11 -6.42
CA VAL A 79 0.11 -5.27 -5.42
C VAL A 79 -0.64 -3.97 -5.26
N ASN A 80 -1.78 -4.02 -4.59
CA ASN A 80 -2.54 -2.83 -4.24
C ASN A 80 -2.51 -2.66 -2.73
N LEU A 81 -2.53 -1.43 -2.28
CA LEU A 81 -2.50 -1.14 -0.86
C LEU A 81 -3.70 -0.28 -0.51
N TYR A 82 -4.38 -0.63 0.55
CA TYR A 82 -5.54 0.10 0.99
C TYR A 82 -5.33 0.43 2.47
N ALA A 83 -5.51 1.68 2.84
CA ALA A 83 -5.31 2.11 4.22
C ALA A 83 -6.57 2.79 4.74
N LYS A 84 -6.95 2.45 5.96
CA LYS A 84 -8.17 2.95 6.54
C LYS A 84 -8.00 3.20 8.03
N LEU A 85 -8.51 4.32 8.48
CA LEU A 85 -8.58 4.63 9.90
C LEU A 85 -9.86 5.42 10.10
N PRO A 86 -10.68 5.12 11.10
CA PRO A 86 -11.92 5.86 11.30
C PRO A 86 -11.67 7.36 11.42
N ASN A 87 -12.53 8.13 10.81
CA ASN A 87 -12.48 9.58 10.83
C ASN A 87 -11.42 10.18 9.93
N PHE A 88 -10.82 9.35 9.09
CA PHE A 88 -9.85 9.83 8.11
C PHE A 88 -10.26 9.35 6.72
N GLU A 89 -9.81 10.09 5.72
CA GLU A 89 -10.04 9.69 4.35
C GLU A 89 -9.27 8.42 4.05
N GLU A 90 -9.87 7.50 3.31
CA GLU A 90 -9.21 6.24 2.98
C GLU A 90 -8.21 6.46 1.86
N ILE A 91 -7.17 5.65 1.84
CA ILE A 91 -6.15 5.72 0.81
C ILE A 91 -6.14 4.41 0.04
N ASP A 92 -6.13 4.51 -1.28
CA ASP A 92 -6.14 3.34 -2.14
C ASP A 92 -5.03 3.52 -3.17
N ILE A 93 -3.98 2.73 -3.07
CA ILE A 93 -2.84 2.83 -3.96
C ILE A 93 -2.81 1.60 -4.84
N LYS A 94 -2.86 1.81 -6.14
CA LYS A 94 -2.89 0.72 -7.08
C LYS A 94 -1.54 0.51 -7.74
N ASN A 95 -1.28 -0.72 -8.09
CA ASN A 95 -0.12 -1.07 -8.91
C ASN A 95 1.22 -0.68 -8.28
N LEU A 96 1.35 -0.97 -7.00
CA LEU A 96 2.60 -0.73 -6.32
C LEU A 96 3.59 -1.82 -6.69
N GLN A 97 4.76 -1.46 -7.16
CA GLN A 97 5.75 -2.44 -7.62
C GLN A 97 6.66 -2.83 -6.49
N ILE A 98 6.84 -4.12 -6.30
CA ILE A 98 7.66 -4.66 -5.22
C ILE A 98 8.77 -5.48 -5.83
N PHE A 99 10.01 -5.13 -5.48
CA PHE A 99 11.18 -5.79 -6.02
C PHE A 99 11.84 -6.68 -4.98
N ALA A 100 12.54 -7.69 -5.44
CA ALA A 100 13.19 -8.65 -4.56
C ALA A 100 14.21 -7.96 -3.68
N ASN A 101 14.30 -8.42 -2.44
CA ASN A 101 15.30 -7.95 -1.47
C ASN A 101 15.25 -6.45 -1.24
N THR A 102 14.11 -5.85 -1.46
CA THR A 102 13.94 -4.40 -1.36
C THR A 102 12.77 -4.11 -0.44
N VAL A 103 12.93 -3.13 0.44
CA VAL A 103 11.83 -2.66 1.26
C VAL A 103 11.23 -1.44 0.56
N THR A 104 10.00 -1.56 0.12
CA THR A 104 9.30 -0.43 -0.46
C THR A 104 8.61 0.30 0.67
N MET A 105 8.97 1.55 0.88
CA MET A 105 8.38 2.35 1.93
C MET A 105 7.27 3.19 1.33
N GLN A 106 6.08 3.07 1.87
CA GLN A 106 4.96 3.83 1.37
C GLN A 106 4.49 4.80 2.44
N ASN A 107 4.56 6.07 2.15
CA ASN A 107 4.06 7.07 3.08
C ASN A 107 2.56 7.19 2.91
N LEU A 108 1.84 7.25 4.01
CA LEU A 108 0.40 7.34 4.02
C LEU A 108 0.02 8.62 4.77
N GLU A 109 -0.23 9.65 4.00
CA GLU A 109 -0.62 10.92 4.59
C GLU A 109 -2.13 10.88 4.76
N MET A 110 -2.58 10.72 6.00
CA MET A 110 -3.99 10.53 6.29
C MET A 110 -4.64 11.88 6.57
N ILE A 111 -5.74 12.14 5.89
CA ILE A 111 -6.41 13.43 5.99
C ILE A 111 -7.63 13.28 6.87
N PRO A 112 -7.68 13.95 8.03
CA PRO A 112 -8.85 13.85 8.89
C PRO A 112 -10.06 14.45 8.21
N PHE A 113 -11.21 13.85 8.41
CA PHE A 113 -12.42 14.41 7.82
C PHE A 113 -12.63 15.86 8.26
N SER A 114 -12.21 16.20 9.45
CA SER A 114 -12.39 17.56 9.95
C SER A 114 -11.61 18.57 9.16
N GLU A 115 -10.62 18.14 8.39
CA GLU A 115 -9.85 19.06 7.56
C GLU A 115 -10.40 19.18 6.16
N LEU A 116 -11.40 18.41 5.81
CA LEU A 116 -11.98 18.53 4.49
C LEU A 116 -13.01 19.66 4.50
N PRO A 117 -13.23 20.27 3.36
CA PRO A 117 -14.27 21.27 3.29
C PRO A 117 -15.59 20.67 3.73
N GLU A 118 -16.45 21.46 4.32
CA GLU A 118 -17.67 20.90 4.85
C GLU A 118 -18.44 20.13 3.81
N LYS A 119 -18.49 20.60 2.61
CA LYS A 119 -19.22 19.88 1.59
C LYS A 119 -18.60 18.54 1.29
N TRP A 120 -17.33 18.34 1.66
CA TRP A 120 -16.71 17.07 1.43
C TRP A 120 -17.06 16.09 2.52
N ASN A 121 -17.53 16.56 3.64
CA ASN A 121 -17.88 15.67 4.73
C ASN A 121 -19.27 15.12 4.58
N LYS A 122 -19.99 15.50 3.56
CA LYS A 122 -21.34 15.03 3.39
C LYS A 122 -21.35 13.81 2.51
N ALA A 123 -22.36 13.03 2.68
CA ALA A 123 -22.42 11.80 1.92
C ALA A 123 -22.40 12.06 0.44
N GLU A 124 -22.95 13.14 0.04
CA GLU A 124 -23.01 13.36 -1.36
C GLU A 124 -21.68 13.64 -1.96
N VAL A 125 -20.67 13.78 -1.17
CA VAL A 125 -19.37 14.01 -1.73
C VAL A 125 -19.02 12.86 -2.62
N PHE A 126 -19.62 11.74 -2.42
CA PHE A 126 -19.26 10.62 -3.20
C PHE A 126 -20.03 10.55 -4.49
N GLN A 127 -21.04 11.33 -4.65
CA GLN A 127 -21.69 11.28 -5.88
C GLN A 127 -21.85 12.58 -6.47
N THR A 128 -21.80 13.60 -5.79
CA THR A 128 -21.99 14.82 -6.38
C THR A 128 -20.94 15.64 -6.32
N PRO A 129 -20.42 15.99 -7.24
CA PRO A 129 -19.37 16.79 -7.23
C PRO A 129 -19.73 17.98 -6.66
N PRO A 130 -19.09 18.42 -6.19
CA PRO A 130 -19.15 19.49 -5.53
C PRO A 130 -19.72 20.57 -6.04
N GLN A 131 -20.35 20.43 -6.68
CA GLN A 131 -20.85 21.36 -7.17
C GLN A 131 -21.44 22.13 -6.34
N SER A 132 -21.67 21.82 -5.73
CA SER A 132 -22.25 22.51 -5.02
C SER A 132 -21.85 23.52 -4.58
N LEU A 133 -21.63 23.82 -4.69
CA LEU A 133 -21.29 24.74 -4.24
C LEU A 133 -21.71 25.37 -4.18
#